data_5ef8c98d539dba7429f4a91c24a573e9
#
_entry.id   5ef8c98d539dba7429f4a91c24a573e9
#
_cell.length_a   1.000
_cell.length_b   1.000
_cell.length_c   1.000
_cell.angle_alpha   90.00
_cell.angle_beta   90.00
_cell.angle_gamma   90.00
#
_symmetry.space_group_name_H-M   'P 1'
#
loop_
_entity.id
_entity.type
_entity.pdbx_description
1 polymer ?
#
loop_
_entity_poly.entity_id
_entity_poly.type
_entity_poly.pdbx_seq_one_letter_code
_entity_poly.pdbx_strand_id
1 'polypeptide(L)'
;MTSAGGNPQPGRRVPAMSVSEQAHTAGRVKDLGRTVEFSWPGVYFEGRFRGTGLGVVLDCAAADYDVQVDGTTVATLVTPGDTTHWIDGLRDGEHTVRVVRRNDTPGDTSTFGGFVAAPGGAVLGRPAPRDRQIEFIGDSLTMGYGNVSGTRACDPEQLRRTTNSDVSHGALTARQLDADYQINGLSGLGMVRNVAGICPDVTYRTYYDRTLLNVDGDVWQNPGTWRPQVVVVNLGSNDFSDLTPGEAWTPDSLAAAYRTAYGEFLRELRTRNGAGTLLVAVGFDRNAEHVRQVVEARNDAGDSGVHYWYLDQSGLDFLGCEGHTSAHDDRVIADRLAPFLRSLPTGW
;
A
#
# COMPACT_ATOMS: atom_id res chain seq x y z
N MET A 1 25.31 -65.08 -19.90
CA MET A 1 24.53 -63.92 -20.42
C MET A 1 23.92 -63.24 -19.23
N THR A 2 24.59 -62.23 -18.71
CA THR A 2 24.15 -61.44 -17.53
C THR A 2 23.75 -60.05 -18.01
N SER A 3 22.47 -59.75 -17.94
CA SER A 3 21.94 -58.44 -18.23
C SER A 3 22.18 -57.48 -17.08
N ALA A 4 22.89 -56.41 -17.38
CA ALA A 4 23.11 -55.33 -16.45
C ALA A 4 21.84 -54.47 -16.38
N GLY A 5 21.13 -54.48 -15.26
CA GLY A 5 20.08 -53.57 -14.92
C GLY A 5 20.65 -52.20 -14.55
N GLY A 6 20.48 -51.21 -15.46
CA GLY A 6 20.81 -49.82 -15.16
C GLY A 6 19.82 -49.25 -14.14
N ASN A 7 20.34 -48.81 -12.98
CA ASN A 7 19.60 -48.05 -11.99
C ASN A 7 19.19 -46.69 -12.58
N PRO A 8 17.92 -46.28 -12.52
CA PRO A 8 17.53 -44.93 -12.92
C PRO A 8 18.19 -43.91 -12.00
N GLN A 9 18.94 -42.98 -12.57
CA GLN A 9 19.48 -41.85 -11.83
C GLN A 9 18.33 -41.04 -11.23
N PRO A 10 18.43 -40.60 -9.95
CA PRO A 10 17.41 -39.74 -9.38
C PRO A 10 17.41 -38.41 -10.14
N GLY A 11 16.27 -38.09 -10.72
CA GLY A 11 16.05 -36.83 -11.44
C GLY A 11 16.50 -35.66 -10.60
N ARG A 12 17.35 -34.82 -11.16
CA ARG A 12 17.84 -33.56 -10.57
C ARG A 12 16.60 -32.74 -10.25
N ARG A 13 16.18 -32.67 -8.97
CA ARG A 13 15.14 -31.72 -8.55
C ARG A 13 15.66 -30.33 -8.85
N VAL A 14 15.04 -29.65 -9.81
CA VAL A 14 15.23 -28.21 -10.00
C VAL A 14 14.79 -27.57 -8.68
N PRO A 15 15.61 -26.74 -8.02
CA PRO A 15 15.20 -26.05 -6.82
C PRO A 15 13.93 -25.26 -7.12
N ALA A 16 12.92 -25.34 -6.26
CA ALA A 16 11.75 -24.47 -6.37
C ALA A 16 12.23 -23.01 -6.30
N MET A 17 11.77 -22.18 -7.23
CA MET A 17 12.07 -20.75 -7.26
C MET A 17 11.68 -20.11 -5.92
N SER A 18 12.52 -19.19 -5.40
CA SER A 18 12.15 -18.35 -4.25
C SER A 18 10.96 -17.42 -4.62
N VAL A 19 10.31 -16.83 -3.62
CA VAL A 19 9.22 -15.87 -3.88
C VAL A 19 9.73 -14.68 -4.70
N SER A 20 10.91 -14.18 -4.39
CA SER A 20 11.54 -13.04 -5.09
C SER A 20 11.94 -13.33 -6.54
N GLU A 21 12.08 -14.61 -6.93
CA GLU A 21 12.28 -15.03 -8.33
C GLU A 21 10.97 -15.17 -9.09
N GLN A 22 9.86 -15.49 -8.40
CA GLN A 22 8.54 -15.70 -9.00
C GLN A 22 7.72 -14.41 -9.11
N ALA A 23 7.84 -13.52 -8.12
CA ALA A 23 6.96 -12.38 -7.95
C ALA A 23 7.72 -11.07 -7.80
N HIS A 24 7.21 -10.04 -8.50
CA HIS A 24 7.58 -8.64 -8.26
C HIS A 24 6.65 -8.05 -7.20
N THR A 25 7.24 -7.26 -6.28
CA THR A 25 6.51 -6.42 -5.31
C THR A 25 7.23 -5.10 -5.11
N ALA A 26 6.47 -4.02 -4.91
CA ALA A 26 6.98 -2.75 -4.42
C ALA A 26 6.64 -2.50 -2.94
N GLY A 27 5.78 -3.35 -2.34
CA GLY A 27 5.35 -3.24 -0.96
C GLY A 27 6.47 -3.50 0.06
N ARG A 28 6.23 -3.10 1.30
CA ARG A 28 7.13 -3.41 2.43
C ARG A 28 6.94 -4.85 2.85
N VAL A 29 7.92 -5.67 2.57
CA VAL A 29 7.91 -7.10 2.86
C VAL A 29 9.18 -7.53 3.58
N LYS A 30 9.08 -8.61 4.37
CA LYS A 30 10.19 -9.31 5.01
C LYS A 30 10.42 -10.62 4.26
N ASP A 31 11.49 -10.66 3.48
CA ASP A 31 11.84 -11.84 2.68
C ASP A 31 12.44 -12.95 3.57
N LEU A 32 11.81 -14.11 3.59
CA LEU A 32 12.25 -15.32 4.26
C LEU A 32 12.70 -16.40 3.26
N GLY A 33 12.89 -16.02 2.00
CA GLY A 33 13.33 -16.87 0.90
C GLY A 33 12.19 -17.65 0.25
N ARG A 34 11.58 -18.60 0.98
CA ARG A 34 10.44 -19.39 0.47
C ARG A 34 9.09 -18.72 0.67
N THR A 35 9.01 -17.79 1.60
CA THR A 35 7.83 -17.00 1.92
C THR A 35 8.25 -15.56 2.15
N VAL A 36 7.29 -14.66 2.07
CA VAL A 36 7.45 -13.26 2.51
C VAL A 36 6.33 -12.90 3.48
N GLU A 37 6.69 -12.15 4.54
CA GLU A 37 5.76 -11.61 5.51
C GLU A 37 5.51 -10.13 5.25
N PHE A 38 4.28 -9.68 5.48
CA PHE A 38 3.86 -8.29 5.27
C PHE A 38 2.60 -7.96 6.05
N SER A 39 2.35 -6.67 6.30
CA SER A 39 1.15 -6.23 7.00
C SER A 39 0.54 -4.92 6.49
N TRP A 40 1.25 -4.14 5.67
CA TRP A 40 0.72 -2.93 5.09
C TRP A 40 -0.38 -3.19 4.05
N PRO A 41 -1.42 -2.33 3.97
CA PRO A 41 -2.42 -2.43 2.89
C PRO A 41 -1.79 -2.13 1.53
N GLY A 42 -2.43 -2.59 0.46
CA GLY A 42 -1.96 -2.35 -0.89
C GLY A 42 -0.68 -3.08 -1.30
N VAL A 43 -0.06 -3.88 -0.41
CA VAL A 43 1.06 -4.76 -0.81
C VAL A 43 0.56 -5.74 -1.85
N TYR A 44 1.28 -5.85 -2.96
CA TYR A 44 0.93 -6.71 -4.08
C TYR A 44 2.10 -7.59 -4.53
N PHE A 45 1.76 -8.70 -5.18
CA PHE A 45 2.69 -9.64 -5.80
C PHE A 45 2.25 -9.89 -7.24
N GLU A 46 3.10 -9.51 -8.19
CA GLU A 46 2.88 -9.72 -9.62
C GLU A 46 3.75 -10.87 -10.12
N GLY A 47 3.14 -11.85 -10.76
CA GLY A 47 3.80 -13.01 -11.32
C GLY A 47 3.40 -13.29 -12.74
N ARG A 48 4.07 -14.26 -13.37
CA ARG A 48 3.75 -14.79 -14.71
C ARG A 48 3.73 -16.31 -14.65
N PHE A 49 2.84 -16.88 -15.41
CA PHE A 49 2.76 -18.34 -15.54
C PHE A 49 2.31 -18.76 -16.93
N ARG A 50 2.49 -20.06 -17.24
CA ARG A 50 1.97 -20.70 -18.46
C ARG A 50 1.11 -21.87 -18.05
N GLY A 51 -0.02 -22.06 -18.72
CA GLY A 51 -0.94 -23.20 -18.54
C GLY A 51 -2.38 -22.74 -18.37
N THR A 52 -3.21 -23.63 -17.82
CA THR A 52 -4.66 -23.44 -17.68
C THR A 52 -5.11 -23.12 -16.26
N GLY A 53 -4.17 -22.98 -15.32
CA GLY A 53 -4.48 -22.68 -13.92
C GLY A 53 -3.24 -22.42 -13.08
N LEU A 54 -3.48 -21.83 -11.90
CA LEU A 54 -2.45 -21.42 -10.94
C LEU A 54 -2.98 -21.49 -9.50
N GLY A 55 -2.16 -21.97 -8.59
CA GLY A 55 -2.37 -21.85 -7.15
C GLY A 55 -1.67 -20.62 -6.58
N VAL A 56 -2.35 -19.88 -5.71
CA VAL A 56 -1.82 -18.77 -4.91
C VAL A 56 -1.68 -19.25 -3.48
N VAL A 57 -0.47 -19.25 -2.93
CA VAL A 57 -0.20 -19.71 -1.56
C VAL A 57 -0.22 -18.52 -0.61
N LEU A 58 -1.16 -18.53 0.33
CA LEU A 58 -1.35 -17.49 1.34
C LEU A 58 -1.58 -18.10 2.72
N ASP A 59 -1.11 -17.38 3.74
CA ASP A 59 -1.54 -17.57 5.12
C ASP A 59 -1.87 -16.21 5.73
N CYS A 60 -3.17 -16.00 6.03
CA CYS A 60 -3.66 -14.75 6.57
C CYS A 60 -5.00 -14.96 7.28
N ALA A 61 -5.06 -14.61 8.55
CA ALA A 61 -6.26 -14.77 9.37
C ALA A 61 -7.23 -13.59 9.32
N ALA A 62 -6.79 -12.39 8.91
CA ALA A 62 -7.58 -11.19 9.11
C ALA A 62 -7.78 -10.31 7.86
N ALA A 63 -6.84 -10.31 6.91
CA ALA A 63 -6.95 -9.44 5.73
C ALA A 63 -7.63 -10.12 4.54
N ASP A 64 -8.14 -9.30 3.63
CA ASP A 64 -8.75 -9.73 2.37
C ASP A 64 -7.84 -9.42 1.18
N TYR A 65 -7.97 -10.19 0.11
CA TYR A 65 -7.12 -10.09 -1.09
C TYR A 65 -7.97 -10.10 -2.35
N ASP A 66 -7.57 -9.30 -3.34
CA ASP A 66 -8.00 -9.50 -4.71
C ASP A 66 -6.94 -10.29 -5.48
N VAL A 67 -7.38 -11.27 -6.27
CA VAL A 67 -6.57 -12.02 -7.22
C VAL A 67 -7.00 -11.64 -8.62
N GLN A 68 -6.04 -11.16 -9.40
CA GLN A 68 -6.27 -10.71 -10.77
C GLN A 68 -5.47 -11.59 -11.72
N VAL A 69 -6.09 -11.98 -12.85
CA VAL A 69 -5.42 -12.64 -13.97
C VAL A 69 -5.65 -11.79 -15.21
N ASP A 70 -4.57 -11.46 -15.92
CA ASP A 70 -4.59 -10.62 -17.12
C ASP A 70 -5.33 -9.29 -16.91
N GLY A 71 -5.14 -8.69 -15.74
CA GLY A 71 -5.74 -7.41 -15.37
C GLY A 71 -7.20 -7.48 -14.91
N THR A 72 -7.81 -8.67 -14.86
CA THR A 72 -9.19 -8.86 -14.42
C THR A 72 -9.22 -9.53 -13.04
N THR A 73 -9.97 -8.98 -12.08
CA THR A 73 -10.19 -9.63 -10.78
C THR A 73 -11.02 -10.90 -10.98
N VAL A 74 -10.41 -12.04 -10.68
CA VAL A 74 -11.04 -13.39 -10.83
C VAL A 74 -11.51 -13.96 -9.49
N ALA A 75 -10.96 -13.46 -8.37
CA ALA A 75 -11.38 -13.85 -7.03
C ALA A 75 -11.12 -12.74 -6.02
N THR A 76 -11.99 -12.65 -5.01
CA THR A 76 -11.73 -11.93 -3.76
C THR A 76 -11.65 -12.93 -2.63
N LEU A 77 -10.51 -13.05 -2.00
CA LEU A 77 -10.26 -13.97 -0.89
C LEU A 77 -10.53 -13.26 0.42
N VAL A 78 -11.48 -13.75 1.14
CA VAL A 78 -11.94 -13.19 2.42
C VAL A 78 -11.29 -13.97 3.54
N THR A 79 -10.38 -13.33 4.30
CA THR A 79 -9.63 -13.95 5.42
C THR A 79 -9.24 -15.40 5.11
N PRO A 80 -8.40 -15.64 4.09
CA PRO A 80 -8.25 -16.97 3.47
C PRO A 80 -7.66 -18.04 4.41
N GLY A 81 -6.97 -17.64 5.49
CA GLY A 81 -6.23 -18.58 6.32
C GLY A 81 -5.01 -19.16 5.61
N ASP A 82 -4.50 -20.29 6.13
CA ASP A 82 -3.43 -21.09 5.48
C ASP A 82 -4.03 -21.89 4.33
N THR A 83 -3.77 -21.47 3.11
CA THR A 83 -4.39 -22.04 1.92
C THR A 83 -3.54 -21.94 0.66
N THR A 84 -3.83 -22.83 -0.29
CA THR A 84 -3.51 -22.62 -1.72
C THR A 84 -4.82 -22.42 -2.47
N HIS A 85 -5.09 -21.17 -2.84
CA HIS A 85 -6.27 -20.85 -3.65
C HIS A 85 -5.99 -21.15 -5.13
N TRP A 86 -6.78 -22.03 -5.74
CA TRP A 86 -6.63 -22.45 -7.12
C TRP A 86 -7.52 -21.64 -8.06
N ILE A 87 -6.94 -21.19 -9.15
CA ILE A 87 -7.59 -20.58 -10.31
C ILE A 87 -7.45 -21.58 -11.44
N ASP A 88 -8.57 -22.05 -11.97
CA ASP A 88 -8.62 -23.06 -13.01
C ASP A 88 -9.46 -22.61 -14.21
N GLY A 89 -9.40 -23.37 -15.30
CA GLY A 89 -10.26 -23.15 -16.48
C GLY A 89 -9.82 -21.98 -17.37
N LEU A 90 -8.60 -21.51 -17.21
CA LEU A 90 -8.02 -20.51 -18.11
C LEU A 90 -7.69 -21.14 -19.47
N ARG A 91 -7.62 -20.29 -20.51
CA ARG A 91 -7.11 -20.73 -21.80
C ARG A 91 -5.65 -21.14 -21.67
N ASP A 92 -5.20 -22.20 -22.31
CA ASP A 92 -3.79 -22.56 -22.32
C ASP A 92 -2.95 -21.45 -22.99
N GLY A 93 -1.98 -20.93 -22.27
CA GLY A 93 -1.15 -19.80 -22.69
C GLY A 93 -0.32 -19.18 -21.57
N GLU A 94 0.35 -18.09 -21.90
CA GLU A 94 1.00 -17.25 -20.88
C GLU A 94 0.00 -16.25 -20.29
N HIS A 95 0.07 -16.11 -18.98
CA HIS A 95 -0.79 -15.23 -18.18
C HIS A 95 0.02 -14.41 -17.21
N THR A 96 -0.51 -13.26 -16.84
CA THR A 96 -0.08 -12.48 -15.69
C THR A 96 -1.00 -12.77 -14.51
N VAL A 97 -0.44 -12.77 -13.30
CA VAL A 97 -1.22 -12.86 -12.06
C VAL A 97 -0.81 -11.74 -11.14
N ARG A 98 -1.77 -11.17 -10.42
CA ARG A 98 -1.52 -10.19 -9.36
C ARG A 98 -2.39 -10.50 -8.16
N VAL A 99 -1.75 -10.58 -7.00
CA VAL A 99 -2.40 -10.73 -5.69
C VAL A 99 -2.15 -9.46 -4.91
N VAL A 100 -3.20 -8.84 -4.39
CA VAL A 100 -3.07 -7.58 -3.65
C VAL A 100 -3.87 -7.61 -2.36
N ARG A 101 -3.25 -7.16 -1.27
CA ARG A 101 -3.90 -6.99 0.04
C ARG A 101 -4.81 -5.76 0.00
N ARG A 102 -6.08 -5.93 0.39
CA ARG A 102 -7.09 -4.89 0.27
C ARG A 102 -7.10 -3.91 1.45
N ASN A 103 -6.97 -4.40 2.68
CA ASN A 103 -7.31 -3.65 3.89
C ASN A 103 -6.17 -3.61 4.90
N ASP A 104 -6.25 -2.67 5.84
CA ASP A 104 -5.40 -2.62 7.00
C ASP A 104 -5.94 -3.54 8.10
N THR A 105 -5.09 -4.39 8.59
CA THR A 105 -5.29 -5.19 9.80
C THR A 105 -4.00 -5.13 10.59
N PRO A 106 -3.73 -4.02 11.30
CA PRO A 106 -2.41 -3.75 11.87
C PRO A 106 -2.00 -4.75 12.97
N GLY A 107 -2.95 -5.51 13.51
CA GLY A 107 -2.71 -6.58 14.48
C GLY A 107 -2.34 -7.93 13.85
N ASP A 108 -2.25 -8.04 12.51
CA ASP A 108 -2.05 -9.30 11.80
C ASP A 108 -0.89 -9.24 10.81
N THR A 109 -0.15 -10.33 10.69
CA THR A 109 0.89 -10.56 9.69
C THR A 109 0.39 -11.55 8.67
N SER A 110 0.49 -11.19 7.41
CA SER A 110 0.17 -12.06 6.28
C SER A 110 1.44 -12.68 5.73
N THR A 111 1.33 -13.90 5.22
CA THR A 111 2.42 -14.62 4.56
C THR A 111 2.01 -14.97 3.13
N PHE A 112 2.86 -14.63 2.17
CA PHE A 112 2.74 -15.08 0.78
C PHE A 112 3.81 -16.14 0.49
N GLY A 113 3.37 -17.31 0.06
CA GLY A 113 4.21 -18.50 -0.24
C GLY A 113 4.52 -18.65 -1.73
N GLY A 114 4.17 -17.68 -2.56
CA GLY A 114 4.42 -17.74 -3.99
C GLY A 114 3.28 -18.34 -4.79
N PHE A 115 3.61 -18.71 -6.03
CA PHE A 115 2.70 -19.29 -7.01
C PHE A 115 3.04 -20.76 -7.27
N VAL A 116 2.01 -21.56 -7.54
CA VAL A 116 2.14 -23.00 -7.88
C VAL A 116 1.41 -23.23 -9.20
N ALA A 117 2.12 -23.69 -10.22
CA ALA A 117 1.48 -23.99 -11.50
C ALA A 117 0.56 -25.21 -11.39
N ALA A 118 -0.58 -25.17 -12.08
CA ALA A 118 -1.42 -26.35 -12.28
C ALA A 118 -0.67 -27.45 -13.07
N PRO A 119 -1.11 -28.72 -13.03
CA PRO A 119 -0.49 -29.80 -13.78
C PRO A 119 -0.32 -29.45 -15.26
N GLY A 120 0.88 -29.65 -15.79
CA GLY A 120 1.25 -29.29 -17.17
C GLY A 120 1.62 -27.83 -17.40
N GLY A 121 1.43 -26.97 -16.41
CA GLY A 121 1.84 -25.56 -16.44
C GLY A 121 3.23 -25.30 -15.85
N ALA A 122 3.62 -24.04 -15.84
CA ALA A 122 4.88 -23.57 -15.24
C ALA A 122 4.74 -22.16 -14.69
N VAL A 123 5.30 -21.91 -13.50
CA VAL A 123 5.56 -20.55 -13.01
C VAL A 123 6.76 -20.00 -13.76
N LEU A 124 6.65 -18.78 -14.26
CA LEU A 124 7.71 -18.10 -15.01
C LEU A 124 8.48 -17.14 -14.09
N GLY A 125 9.60 -16.62 -14.57
CA GLY A 125 10.32 -15.57 -13.85
C GLY A 125 9.46 -14.32 -13.66
N ARG A 126 9.70 -13.61 -12.55
CA ARG A 126 8.96 -12.39 -12.19
C ARG A 126 8.97 -11.35 -13.32
N PRO A 127 7.90 -10.56 -13.47
CA PRO A 127 7.93 -9.40 -14.35
C PRO A 127 8.98 -8.38 -13.91
N ALA A 128 9.44 -7.56 -14.86
CA ALA A 128 10.31 -6.42 -14.54
C ALA A 128 9.55 -5.41 -13.66
N PRO A 129 10.23 -4.75 -12.71
CA PRO A 129 9.65 -3.60 -12.01
C PRO A 129 9.37 -2.47 -13.00
N ARG A 130 8.45 -1.57 -12.63
CA ARG A 130 8.24 -0.33 -13.37
C ARG A 130 9.37 0.65 -13.07
N ASP A 131 9.70 1.51 -14.04
CA ASP A 131 10.75 2.52 -13.88
C ASP A 131 10.36 3.62 -12.87
N ARG A 132 9.05 3.87 -12.75
CA ARG A 132 8.49 4.88 -11.85
C ARG A 132 8.03 4.26 -10.54
N GLN A 133 8.27 4.96 -9.44
CA GLN A 133 7.91 4.51 -8.10
C GLN A 133 7.32 5.66 -7.30
N ILE A 134 6.18 5.44 -6.66
CA ILE A 134 5.48 6.43 -5.85
C ILE A 134 5.14 5.82 -4.49
N GLU A 135 5.49 6.50 -3.40
CA GLU A 135 5.05 6.15 -2.06
C GLU A 135 3.88 7.05 -1.65
N PHE A 136 2.78 6.47 -1.19
CA PHE A 136 1.64 7.16 -0.62
C PHE A 136 1.59 6.89 0.88
N ILE A 137 1.79 7.93 1.66
CA ILE A 137 1.80 7.93 3.12
C ILE A 137 0.53 8.62 3.59
N GLY A 138 -0.21 7.99 4.51
CA GLY A 138 -1.42 8.63 5.03
C GLY A 138 -2.23 7.78 5.98
N ASP A 139 -3.47 8.16 6.11
CA ASP A 139 -4.46 7.54 6.98
C ASP A 139 -5.51 6.74 6.19
N SER A 140 -6.73 6.66 6.72
CA SER A 140 -7.88 5.96 6.11
C SER A 140 -8.20 6.44 4.69
N LEU A 141 -8.04 7.73 4.38
CA LEU A 141 -8.27 8.26 3.04
C LEU A 141 -7.28 7.68 2.03
N THR A 142 -6.01 7.55 2.45
CA THR A 142 -4.94 7.04 1.58
C THR A 142 -5.09 5.54 1.30
N MET A 143 -5.54 4.77 2.27
CA MET A 143 -5.67 3.33 2.12
C MET A 143 -7.01 2.86 1.53
N GLY A 144 -7.95 3.76 1.28
CA GLY A 144 -9.25 3.40 0.69
C GLY A 144 -10.21 2.73 1.68
N TYR A 145 -10.35 3.29 2.89
CA TYR A 145 -11.20 2.82 3.97
C TYR A 145 -12.68 2.83 3.56
N GLY A 146 -13.28 1.64 3.45
CA GLY A 146 -14.67 1.47 3.07
C GLY A 146 -15.06 2.05 1.71
N ASN A 147 -14.10 2.27 0.82
CA ASN A 147 -14.28 3.04 -0.42
C ASN A 147 -15.15 2.34 -1.48
N VAL A 148 -15.30 1.02 -1.43
CA VAL A 148 -16.20 0.31 -2.35
C VAL A 148 -17.57 0.03 -1.72
N SER A 149 -17.90 0.67 -0.59
CA SER A 149 -19.23 0.67 -0.01
C SER A 149 -20.18 1.53 -0.84
N GLY A 150 -21.42 1.11 -0.95
CA GLY A 150 -22.52 1.93 -1.51
C GLY A 150 -23.24 2.75 -0.45
N THR A 151 -22.77 2.78 0.80
CA THR A 151 -23.41 3.44 1.95
C THR A 151 -22.39 3.90 2.97
N ARG A 152 -22.72 4.99 3.67
CA ARG A 152 -21.94 5.48 4.82
C ARG A 152 -22.15 4.65 6.09
N ALA A 153 -23.29 3.98 6.20
CA ALA A 153 -23.62 3.16 7.36
C ALA A 153 -23.06 1.76 7.17
N CYS A 154 -21.92 1.49 7.79
CA CYS A 154 -21.25 0.19 7.75
C CYS A 154 -21.09 -0.37 9.16
N ASP A 155 -21.38 -1.65 9.34
CA ASP A 155 -20.89 -2.37 10.50
C ASP A 155 -19.38 -2.73 10.30
N PRO A 156 -18.68 -3.21 11.34
CA PRO A 156 -17.25 -3.51 11.25
C PRO A 156 -16.90 -4.57 10.19
N GLU A 157 -17.79 -5.50 9.90
CA GLU A 157 -17.57 -6.50 8.87
C GLU A 157 -17.75 -5.90 7.48
N GLN A 158 -18.82 -5.17 7.25
CA GLN A 158 -19.07 -4.43 6.02
C GLN A 158 -17.92 -3.48 5.71
N LEU A 159 -17.47 -2.71 6.69
CA LEU A 159 -16.31 -1.83 6.56
C LEU A 159 -15.08 -2.60 6.04
N ARG A 160 -14.72 -3.68 6.70
CA ARG A 160 -13.54 -4.48 6.31
C ARG A 160 -13.69 -5.02 4.88
N ARG A 161 -14.87 -5.56 4.50
CA ARG A 161 -15.16 -6.12 3.18
C ARG A 161 -15.15 -5.08 2.06
N THR A 162 -15.51 -3.84 2.41
CA THR A 162 -15.60 -2.74 1.44
C THR A 162 -14.39 -1.81 1.44
N THR A 163 -13.38 -2.08 2.24
CA THR A 163 -12.07 -1.44 2.18
C THR A 163 -11.24 -2.06 1.06
N ASN A 164 -10.71 -1.22 0.15
CA ASN A 164 -9.91 -1.73 -0.96
C ASN A 164 -8.81 -0.74 -1.39
N SER A 165 -7.60 -0.98 -0.90
CA SER A 165 -6.42 -0.15 -1.21
C SER A 165 -6.01 -0.21 -2.68
N ASP A 166 -6.35 -1.28 -3.41
CA ASP A 166 -6.02 -1.40 -4.83
C ASP A 166 -6.83 -0.45 -5.73
N VAL A 167 -7.94 0.06 -5.23
CA VAL A 167 -8.75 1.09 -5.91
C VAL A 167 -8.77 2.41 -5.17
N SER A 168 -7.87 2.62 -4.20
CA SER A 168 -7.66 3.92 -3.58
C SER A 168 -7.04 4.91 -4.57
N HIS A 169 -7.20 6.19 -4.33
CA HIS A 169 -6.67 7.24 -5.21
C HIS A 169 -5.16 7.08 -5.44
N GLY A 170 -4.38 6.63 -4.46
CA GLY A 170 -2.95 6.38 -4.60
C GLY A 170 -2.65 5.29 -5.63
N ALA A 171 -3.28 4.13 -5.51
CA ALA A 171 -3.11 3.01 -6.44
C ALA A 171 -3.60 3.36 -7.86
N LEU A 172 -4.72 4.10 -7.97
CA LEU A 172 -5.24 4.59 -9.24
C LEU A 172 -4.29 5.59 -9.89
N THR A 173 -3.76 6.56 -9.13
CA THR A 173 -2.76 7.52 -9.60
C THR A 173 -1.51 6.83 -10.12
N ALA A 174 -0.98 5.85 -9.37
CA ALA A 174 0.20 5.10 -9.78
C ALA A 174 -0.03 4.36 -11.11
N ARG A 175 -1.19 3.72 -11.28
CA ARG A 175 -1.54 3.05 -12.56
C ARG A 175 -1.64 4.03 -13.72
N GLN A 176 -2.23 5.21 -13.52
CA GLN A 176 -2.28 6.26 -14.56
C GLN A 176 -0.90 6.78 -14.97
N LEU A 177 0.10 6.65 -14.08
CA LEU A 177 1.48 7.07 -14.29
C LEU A 177 2.41 5.92 -14.69
N ASP A 178 1.88 4.70 -14.85
CA ASP A 178 2.67 3.48 -15.07
C ASP A 178 3.80 3.35 -14.03
N ALA A 179 3.44 3.43 -12.76
CA ALA A 179 4.36 3.41 -11.63
C ALA A 179 4.10 2.22 -10.70
N ASP A 180 5.15 1.67 -10.11
CA ASP A 180 5.05 0.87 -8.90
C ASP A 180 4.67 1.75 -7.72
N TYR A 181 3.98 1.20 -6.73
CA TYR A 181 3.53 1.98 -5.58
C TYR A 181 3.66 1.25 -4.25
N GLN A 182 3.75 2.02 -3.18
CA GLN A 182 3.46 1.59 -1.82
C GLN A 182 2.30 2.42 -1.28
N ILE A 183 1.32 1.76 -0.66
CA ILE A 183 0.26 2.40 0.13
C ILE A 183 0.61 2.17 1.60
N ASN A 184 1.26 3.15 2.22
CA ASN A 184 1.61 3.12 3.63
C ASN A 184 0.56 3.93 4.41
N GLY A 185 -0.67 3.42 4.45
CA GLY A 185 -1.82 4.03 5.09
C GLY A 185 -2.25 3.26 6.34
N LEU A 186 -2.59 3.97 7.41
CA LEU A 186 -3.14 3.39 8.65
C LEU A 186 -4.31 4.22 9.15
N SER A 187 -5.47 3.58 9.23
CA SER A 187 -6.71 4.24 9.64
C SER A 187 -6.66 4.78 11.05
N GLY A 188 -7.24 5.95 11.25
CA GLY A 188 -7.42 6.58 12.56
C GLY A 188 -6.17 7.24 13.15
N LEU A 189 -4.98 7.06 12.56
CA LEU A 189 -3.73 7.62 13.06
C LEU A 189 -3.46 9.01 12.48
N GLY A 190 -2.92 9.88 13.31
CA GLY A 190 -2.47 11.22 12.93
C GLY A 190 -0.98 11.45 13.15
N MET A 191 -0.54 12.65 12.88
CA MET A 191 0.85 13.07 13.02
C MET A 191 1.25 13.24 14.51
N VAL A 192 0.35 13.78 15.32
CA VAL A 192 0.54 14.03 16.77
C VAL A 192 -0.68 13.63 17.59
N ARG A 193 -1.85 13.53 16.96
CA ARG A 193 -3.11 13.16 17.62
C ARG A 193 -3.91 12.25 16.69
N ASN A 194 -4.41 11.16 17.22
CA ASN A 194 -5.27 10.22 16.50
C ASN A 194 -6.74 10.69 16.52
N VAL A 195 -7.57 10.09 15.68
CA VAL A 195 -9.00 10.40 15.62
C VAL A 195 -9.61 10.36 17.03
N ALA A 196 -10.40 11.40 17.38
CA ALA A 196 -11.06 11.52 18.69
C ALA A 196 -10.10 11.37 19.91
N GLY A 197 -8.78 11.59 19.74
CA GLY A 197 -7.79 11.48 20.83
C GLY A 197 -7.53 10.06 21.34
N ILE A 198 -7.93 9.02 20.60
CA ILE A 198 -7.68 7.62 21.00
C ILE A 198 -6.20 7.25 20.93
N CYS A 199 -5.77 6.28 21.76
CA CYS A 199 -4.40 5.75 21.76
C CYS A 199 -3.32 6.85 21.76
N PRO A 200 -3.29 7.76 22.75
CA PRO A 200 -2.44 8.96 22.73
C PRO A 200 -0.92 8.67 22.81
N ASP A 201 -0.55 7.45 23.19
CA ASP A 201 0.86 7.02 23.31
C ASP A 201 1.51 6.64 21.97
N VAL A 202 0.75 6.54 20.91
CA VAL A 202 1.21 6.17 19.57
C VAL A 202 0.66 7.12 18.52
N THR A 203 1.39 7.32 17.44
CA THR A 203 0.96 8.10 16.27
C THR A 203 1.31 7.35 14.99
N TYR A 204 0.97 7.89 13.84
CA TYR A 204 1.39 7.34 12.56
C TYR A 204 2.92 7.12 12.49
N ARG A 205 3.71 8.06 13.02
CA ARG A 205 5.18 8.00 13.05
C ARG A 205 5.73 6.81 13.83
N THR A 206 4.98 6.28 14.80
CA THR A 206 5.35 5.07 15.58
C THR A 206 5.43 3.83 14.66
N TYR A 207 4.64 3.81 13.60
CA TYR A 207 4.51 2.65 12.70
C TYR A 207 5.23 2.80 11.37
N TYR A 208 5.51 4.04 10.96
CA TYR A 208 5.99 4.30 9.60
C TYR A 208 7.26 3.53 9.22
N ASP A 209 8.15 3.25 10.17
CA ASP A 209 9.39 2.53 9.88
C ASP A 209 9.23 1.01 9.82
N ARG A 210 8.09 0.46 10.22
CA ARG A 210 7.91 -0.98 10.34
C ARG A 210 7.69 -1.65 8.98
N THR A 211 8.14 -2.91 8.88
CA THR A 211 7.68 -3.86 7.87
C THR A 211 6.39 -4.53 8.33
N LEU A 212 6.43 -5.05 9.57
CA LEU A 212 5.31 -5.73 10.21
C LEU A 212 4.74 -4.82 11.29
N LEU A 213 3.50 -4.37 11.10
CA LEU A 213 2.87 -3.35 11.94
C LEU A 213 2.68 -3.81 13.39
N ASN A 214 2.43 -5.11 13.59
CA ASN A 214 2.21 -5.74 14.89
C ASN A 214 3.49 -6.16 15.63
N VAL A 215 4.67 -5.91 15.06
CA VAL A 215 5.95 -6.28 15.66
C VAL A 215 6.72 -5.03 16.06
N ASP A 216 6.87 -4.83 17.37
CA ASP A 216 7.63 -3.69 17.89
C ASP A 216 9.12 -3.80 17.55
N GLY A 217 9.68 -2.67 17.06
CA GLY A 217 11.08 -2.60 16.66
C GLY A 217 11.40 -3.29 15.33
N ASP A 218 10.40 -3.83 14.61
CA ASP A 218 10.61 -4.34 13.26
C ASP A 218 10.76 -3.15 12.29
N VAL A 219 11.98 -2.96 11.80
CA VAL A 219 12.31 -1.87 10.87
C VAL A 219 12.46 -2.41 9.46
N TRP A 220 11.71 -1.82 8.54
CA TRP A 220 11.76 -2.22 7.13
C TRP A 220 13.15 -2.05 6.54
N GLN A 221 13.66 -3.13 6.00
CA GLN A 221 14.93 -3.15 5.29
C GLN A 221 14.66 -2.92 3.79
N ASN A 222 14.86 -1.67 3.34
CA ASN A 222 14.74 -1.36 1.91
C ASN A 222 15.71 -2.24 1.12
N PRO A 223 15.22 -3.01 0.13
CA PRO A 223 16.09 -3.89 -0.68
C PRO A 223 17.05 -3.14 -1.61
N GLY A 224 17.05 -1.80 -1.58
CA GLY A 224 17.86 -0.95 -2.45
C GLY A 224 17.27 -0.74 -3.86
N THR A 225 16.20 -1.46 -4.18
CA THR A 225 15.44 -1.32 -5.43
C THR A 225 14.26 -0.37 -5.30
N TRP A 226 13.84 -0.04 -4.09
CA TRP A 226 12.81 0.95 -3.84
C TRP A 226 13.44 2.34 -3.69
N ARG A 227 13.23 3.18 -4.70
CA ARG A 227 13.74 4.56 -4.78
C ARG A 227 12.66 5.45 -5.39
N PRO A 228 11.62 5.83 -4.61
CA PRO A 228 10.51 6.57 -5.14
C PRO A 228 10.96 7.94 -5.65
N GLN A 229 10.53 8.30 -6.84
CA GLN A 229 10.72 9.65 -7.37
C GLN A 229 9.77 10.65 -6.71
N VAL A 230 8.64 10.16 -6.21
CA VAL A 230 7.64 10.97 -5.51
C VAL A 230 7.18 10.25 -4.23
N VAL A 231 7.08 11.01 -3.14
CA VAL A 231 6.41 10.59 -1.90
C VAL A 231 5.26 11.57 -1.65
N VAL A 232 4.04 11.06 -1.61
CA VAL A 232 2.82 11.83 -1.32
C VAL A 232 2.43 11.60 0.14
N VAL A 233 2.28 12.68 0.91
CA VAL A 233 1.96 12.62 2.35
C VAL A 233 0.61 13.28 2.58
N ASN A 234 -0.39 12.48 2.99
CA ASN A 234 -1.75 12.90 3.31
C ASN A 234 -2.09 12.50 4.75
N LEU A 235 -1.63 13.29 5.70
CA LEU A 235 -1.86 13.11 7.15
C LEU A 235 -2.36 14.42 7.76
N GLY A 236 -3.25 14.31 8.75
CA GLY A 236 -3.77 15.45 9.49
C GLY A 236 -5.28 15.45 9.67
N SER A 237 -6.04 14.67 8.92
CA SER A 237 -7.50 14.56 9.08
C SER A 237 -7.84 14.10 10.49
N ASN A 238 -7.11 13.13 11.02
CA ASN A 238 -7.29 12.61 12.37
C ASN A 238 -6.83 13.60 13.45
N ASP A 239 -5.73 14.31 13.21
CA ASP A 239 -5.22 15.34 14.15
C ASP A 239 -6.27 16.40 14.39
N PHE A 240 -6.94 16.90 13.36
CA PHE A 240 -7.93 17.96 13.42
C PHE A 240 -9.39 17.47 13.50
N SER A 241 -9.63 16.19 13.82
CA SER A 241 -10.95 15.71 14.22
C SER A 241 -11.39 16.45 15.50
N ASP A 242 -12.68 16.54 15.76
CA ASP A 242 -13.19 17.31 16.89
C ASP A 242 -12.53 16.88 18.22
N LEU A 243 -12.12 17.88 19.03
CA LEU A 243 -11.51 17.64 20.32
C LEU A 243 -12.55 17.03 21.28
N THR A 244 -12.14 16.02 22.03
CA THR A 244 -12.99 15.38 23.03
C THR A 244 -12.75 15.98 24.41
N PRO A 245 -13.77 16.06 25.28
CA PRO A 245 -13.60 16.57 26.64
C PRO A 245 -12.52 15.81 27.41
N GLY A 246 -11.60 16.56 28.03
CA GLY A 246 -10.52 16.01 28.85
C GLY A 246 -9.20 15.83 28.12
N GLU A 247 -9.13 16.07 26.81
CA GLU A 247 -7.85 16.14 26.11
C GLU A 247 -7.03 17.35 26.56
N ALA A 248 -5.69 17.19 26.56
CA ALA A 248 -4.77 18.27 26.91
C ALA A 248 -4.60 19.32 25.81
N TRP A 249 -5.15 19.08 24.62
CA TRP A 249 -4.99 19.94 23.46
C TRP A 249 -5.92 21.15 23.48
N THR A 250 -5.39 22.29 23.09
CA THR A 250 -6.16 23.42 22.59
C THR A 250 -5.97 23.50 21.07
N PRO A 251 -6.86 24.16 20.31
CA PRO A 251 -6.66 24.32 18.85
C PRO A 251 -5.27 24.89 18.50
N ASP A 252 -4.79 25.89 19.24
CA ASP A 252 -3.50 26.53 18.98
C ASP A 252 -2.31 25.60 19.31
N SER A 253 -2.35 24.90 20.44
CA SER A 253 -1.28 23.98 20.84
C SER A 253 -1.21 22.77 19.91
N LEU A 254 -2.35 22.24 19.49
CA LEU A 254 -2.43 21.15 18.53
C LEU A 254 -1.86 21.58 17.16
N ALA A 255 -2.28 22.74 16.66
CA ALA A 255 -1.80 23.29 15.39
C ALA A 255 -0.29 23.52 15.40
N ALA A 256 0.27 24.03 16.52
CA ALA A 256 1.72 24.24 16.66
C ALA A 256 2.48 22.91 16.68
N ALA A 257 2.02 21.94 17.48
CA ALA A 257 2.62 20.60 17.56
C ALA A 257 2.56 19.86 16.20
N TYR A 258 1.40 19.93 15.54
CA TYR A 258 1.22 19.33 14.21
C TYR A 258 2.21 19.88 13.18
N ARG A 259 2.33 21.21 13.05
CA ARG A 259 3.27 21.81 12.10
C ARG A 259 4.72 21.43 12.41
N THR A 260 5.10 21.38 13.68
CA THR A 260 6.43 20.94 14.09
C THR A 260 6.69 19.49 13.68
N ALA A 261 5.81 18.58 14.06
CA ALA A 261 5.95 17.16 13.78
C ALA A 261 5.91 16.86 12.27
N TYR A 262 5.03 17.53 11.53
CA TYR A 262 4.95 17.37 10.06
C TYR A 262 6.23 17.85 9.38
N GLY A 263 6.78 19.00 9.78
CA GLY A 263 8.05 19.52 9.27
C GLY A 263 9.24 18.61 9.59
N GLU A 264 9.25 17.98 10.77
CA GLU A 264 10.23 16.95 11.14
C GLU A 264 10.10 15.71 10.29
N PHE A 265 8.87 15.23 10.07
CA PHE A 265 8.62 14.05 9.24
C PHE A 265 9.05 14.27 7.79
N LEU A 266 8.80 15.44 7.21
CA LEU A 266 9.32 15.78 5.87
C LEU A 266 10.86 15.77 5.83
N ARG A 267 11.54 16.20 6.91
CA ARG A 267 13.02 16.11 7.01
C ARG A 267 13.49 14.65 7.08
N GLU A 268 12.81 13.81 7.83
CA GLU A 268 13.08 12.36 7.88
C GLU A 268 12.94 11.71 6.51
N LEU A 269 11.82 12.01 5.80
CA LEU A 269 11.60 11.52 4.44
C LEU A 269 12.67 12.02 3.46
N ARG A 270 13.09 13.28 3.57
CA ARG A 270 14.18 13.84 2.78
C ARG A 270 15.51 13.13 3.03
N THR A 271 15.82 12.85 4.30
CA THR A 271 17.05 12.13 4.68
C THR A 271 17.04 10.71 4.14
N ARG A 272 15.90 10.03 4.18
CA ARG A 272 15.74 8.65 3.72
C ARG A 272 15.83 8.52 2.20
N ASN A 273 15.16 9.40 1.47
CA ASN A 273 15.00 9.27 0.02
C ASN A 273 15.99 10.12 -0.80
N GLY A 274 16.68 11.06 -0.16
CA GLY A 274 17.63 11.95 -0.83
C GLY A 274 16.98 13.15 -1.55
N ALA A 275 17.82 14.01 -2.13
CA ALA A 275 17.39 15.26 -2.73
C ALA A 275 16.62 15.08 -4.07
N GLY A 276 16.80 13.94 -4.73
CA GLY A 276 16.15 13.65 -6.02
C GLY A 276 14.68 13.26 -5.91
N THR A 277 14.21 12.88 -4.71
CA THR A 277 12.81 12.53 -4.49
C THR A 277 11.99 13.80 -4.22
N LEU A 278 10.86 13.95 -4.88
CA LEU A 278 9.92 15.04 -4.62
C LEU A 278 8.95 14.63 -3.51
N LEU A 279 8.75 15.52 -2.54
CA LEU A 279 7.80 15.33 -1.46
C LEU A 279 6.56 16.17 -1.74
N VAL A 280 5.40 15.54 -1.82
CA VAL A 280 4.12 16.22 -2.04
C VAL A 280 3.29 16.13 -0.77
N ALA A 281 3.12 17.25 -0.10
CA ALA A 281 2.31 17.36 1.10
C ALA A 281 0.88 17.76 0.71
N VAL A 282 -0.10 16.93 1.10
CA VAL A 282 -1.51 17.11 0.77
C VAL A 282 -2.22 17.88 1.84
N GLY A 283 -2.75 19.06 1.47
CA GLY A 283 -3.66 19.80 2.31
C GLY A 283 -5.11 19.39 2.06
N PHE A 284 -5.84 19.09 3.10
CA PHE A 284 -7.22 18.65 3.06
C PHE A 284 -8.03 19.25 4.21
N ASP A 285 -9.17 19.87 3.92
CA ASP A 285 -10.07 20.45 4.91
C ASP A 285 -9.34 21.30 6.00
N ARG A 286 -9.49 20.96 7.26
CA ARG A 286 -8.97 21.72 8.41
C ARG A 286 -7.44 21.76 8.50
N ASN A 287 -6.73 20.78 7.91
CA ASN A 287 -5.28 20.78 7.95
C ASN A 287 -4.62 21.57 6.81
N ALA A 288 -5.39 21.97 5.78
CA ALA A 288 -4.86 22.51 4.53
C ALA A 288 -3.91 23.71 4.71
N GLU A 289 -4.29 24.68 5.56
CA GLU A 289 -3.48 25.86 5.84
C GLU A 289 -2.21 25.51 6.61
N HIS A 290 -2.29 24.58 7.56
CA HIS A 290 -1.13 24.14 8.34
C HIS A 290 -0.11 23.41 7.48
N VAL A 291 -0.56 22.55 6.57
CA VAL A 291 0.30 21.85 5.61
C VAL A 291 0.98 22.84 4.66
N ARG A 292 0.22 23.85 4.15
CA ARG A 292 0.76 24.91 3.29
C ARG A 292 1.89 25.67 3.98
N GLN A 293 1.69 26.09 5.24
CA GLN A 293 2.72 26.77 6.05
C GLN A 293 3.98 25.90 6.25
N VAL A 294 3.82 24.61 6.48
CA VAL A 294 4.97 23.69 6.62
C VAL A 294 5.75 23.60 5.31
N VAL A 295 5.07 23.50 4.17
CA VAL A 295 5.72 23.46 2.85
C VAL A 295 6.48 24.76 2.57
N GLU A 296 5.86 25.92 2.84
CA GLU A 296 6.51 27.21 2.70
C GLU A 296 7.78 27.30 3.57
N ALA A 297 7.68 26.94 4.85
CA ALA A 297 8.83 26.94 5.74
C ALA A 297 9.96 25.98 5.28
N ARG A 298 9.62 24.84 4.66
CA ARG A 298 10.62 23.93 4.08
C ARG A 298 11.30 24.54 2.85
N ASN A 299 10.52 25.19 1.98
CA ASN A 299 11.06 25.87 0.80
C ASN A 299 11.97 27.05 1.21
N ASP A 300 11.56 27.87 2.19
CA ASP A 300 12.35 28.96 2.73
C ASP A 300 13.66 28.49 3.35
N ALA A 301 13.67 27.28 3.92
CA ALA A 301 14.87 26.60 4.43
C ALA A 301 15.74 25.95 3.33
N GLY A 302 15.40 26.12 2.05
CA GLY A 302 16.18 25.64 0.90
C GLY A 302 15.79 24.27 0.34
N ASP A 303 14.71 23.64 0.83
CA ASP A 303 14.23 22.35 0.31
C ASP A 303 13.13 22.59 -0.75
N SER A 304 13.53 23.00 -1.95
CA SER A 304 12.61 23.28 -3.08
C SER A 304 11.94 22.03 -3.68
N GLY A 305 12.34 20.84 -3.24
CA GLY A 305 11.71 19.58 -3.64
C GLY A 305 10.47 19.21 -2.81
N VAL A 306 9.97 20.12 -1.97
CA VAL A 306 8.71 19.94 -1.23
C VAL A 306 7.61 20.77 -1.90
N HIS A 307 6.53 20.11 -2.28
CA HIS A 307 5.41 20.71 -2.99
C HIS A 307 4.12 20.57 -2.18
N TYR A 308 3.26 21.60 -2.26
CA TYR A 308 1.93 21.57 -1.69
C TYR A 308 0.91 21.18 -2.77
N TRP A 309 -0.01 20.29 -2.43
CA TRP A 309 -1.17 19.97 -3.25
C TRP A 309 -2.44 20.05 -2.40
N TYR A 310 -3.41 20.84 -2.83
CA TYR A 310 -4.71 20.93 -2.15
C TYR A 310 -5.67 19.90 -2.74
N LEU A 311 -6.20 19.01 -1.89
CA LEU A 311 -7.23 18.08 -2.26
C LEU A 311 -8.58 18.82 -2.32
N ASP A 312 -8.94 19.26 -3.52
CA ASP A 312 -10.22 19.91 -3.77
C ASP A 312 -11.36 18.89 -3.63
N GLN A 313 -12.32 19.18 -2.77
CA GLN A 313 -13.45 18.31 -2.47
C GLN A 313 -14.64 18.49 -3.44
N SER A 314 -14.56 19.42 -4.38
CA SER A 314 -15.63 19.64 -5.36
C SER A 314 -15.91 18.39 -6.17
N GLY A 315 -17.18 17.97 -6.24
CA GLY A 315 -17.60 16.76 -6.96
C GLY A 315 -17.31 15.43 -6.25
N LEU A 316 -16.83 15.45 -5.01
CA LEU A 316 -16.75 14.26 -4.15
C LEU A 316 -18.09 14.01 -3.46
N ASP A 317 -18.47 12.74 -3.33
CA ASP A 317 -19.74 12.33 -2.73
C ASP A 317 -19.59 11.82 -1.30
N PHE A 318 -18.39 11.39 -0.90
CA PHE A 318 -18.10 10.81 0.42
C PHE A 318 -19.08 9.71 0.81
N LEU A 319 -19.43 8.82 -0.13
CA LEU A 319 -20.34 7.69 0.09
C LEU A 319 -19.62 6.42 0.59
N GLY A 320 -18.32 6.46 0.81
CA GLY A 320 -17.62 5.41 1.53
C GLY A 320 -18.10 5.26 2.97
N CYS A 321 -17.74 4.16 3.62
CA CYS A 321 -18.12 3.92 5.02
C CYS A 321 -17.76 5.12 5.91
N GLU A 322 -18.64 5.46 6.83
CA GLU A 322 -18.46 6.55 7.81
C GLU A 322 -18.16 7.92 7.17
N GLY A 323 -18.54 8.11 5.91
CA GLY A 323 -18.34 9.37 5.19
C GLY A 323 -16.92 9.52 4.62
N HIS A 324 -16.19 8.44 4.45
CA HIS A 324 -14.91 8.42 3.72
C HIS A 324 -15.14 8.53 2.21
N THR A 325 -14.04 8.72 1.48
CA THR A 325 -14.05 8.74 0.01
C THR A 325 -14.63 7.43 -0.54
N SER A 326 -15.47 7.56 -1.57
CA SER A 326 -15.99 6.43 -2.33
C SER A 326 -15.04 6.02 -3.46
N ALA A 327 -15.31 4.90 -4.14
CA ALA A 327 -14.57 4.52 -5.34
C ALA A 327 -14.76 5.53 -6.50
N HIS A 328 -15.83 6.33 -6.48
CA HIS A 328 -15.98 7.48 -7.37
C HIS A 328 -14.98 8.58 -6.99
N ASP A 329 -14.96 8.94 -5.72
CA ASP A 329 -14.07 9.98 -5.21
C ASP A 329 -12.61 9.64 -5.44
N ASP A 330 -12.20 8.39 -5.17
CA ASP A 330 -10.84 7.93 -5.41
C ASP A 330 -10.41 8.10 -6.88
N ARG A 331 -11.33 7.86 -7.83
CA ARG A 331 -11.07 8.14 -9.25
C ARG A 331 -10.94 9.63 -9.53
N VAL A 332 -11.85 10.45 -9.00
CA VAL A 332 -11.80 11.92 -9.17
C VAL A 332 -10.50 12.49 -8.60
N ILE A 333 -10.08 12.03 -7.43
CA ILE A 333 -8.83 12.45 -6.80
C ILE A 333 -7.62 12.02 -7.66
N ALA A 334 -7.61 10.77 -8.13
CA ALA A 334 -6.53 10.27 -9.00
C ALA A 334 -6.45 11.04 -10.33
N ASP A 335 -7.59 11.37 -10.93
CA ASP A 335 -7.67 12.15 -12.18
C ASP A 335 -7.15 13.60 -12.01
N ARG A 336 -7.10 14.10 -10.78
CA ARG A 336 -6.52 15.42 -10.44
C ARG A 336 -5.07 15.31 -10.00
N LEU A 337 -4.73 14.29 -9.21
CA LEU A 337 -3.37 14.12 -8.68
C LEU A 337 -2.37 13.69 -9.75
N ALA A 338 -2.73 12.77 -10.65
CA ALA A 338 -1.81 12.28 -11.68
C ALA A 338 -1.30 13.40 -12.63
N PRO A 339 -2.14 14.30 -13.16
CA PRO A 339 -1.65 15.46 -13.93
C PRO A 339 -0.74 16.39 -13.13
N PHE A 340 -1.06 16.61 -11.83
CA PHE A 340 -0.21 17.42 -10.96
C PHE A 340 1.18 16.77 -10.82
N LEU A 341 1.26 15.45 -10.51
CA LEU A 341 2.53 14.75 -10.39
C LEU A 341 3.33 14.78 -11.71
N ARG A 342 2.66 14.68 -12.88
CA ARG A 342 3.34 14.82 -14.19
C ARG A 342 3.92 16.21 -14.42
N SER A 343 3.35 17.24 -13.82
CA SER A 343 3.85 18.61 -13.97
C SER A 343 5.10 18.91 -13.13
N LEU A 344 5.42 18.05 -12.17
CA LEU A 344 6.58 18.17 -11.31
C LEU A 344 7.88 17.73 -12.04
N PRO A 345 9.04 18.26 -11.66
CA PRO A 345 10.32 17.91 -12.30
C PRO A 345 10.82 16.50 -11.86
N THR A 346 10.01 15.48 -12.07
CA THR A 346 10.30 14.08 -11.70
C THR A 346 11.32 13.40 -12.62
N GLY A 347 11.53 13.94 -13.82
CA GLY A 347 12.35 13.30 -14.86
C GLY A 347 11.66 12.10 -15.55
N TRP A 348 10.34 11.96 -15.41
CA TRP A 348 9.52 10.87 -16.01
C TRP A 348 9.27 11.06 -17.50
#